data_fa7c2c0d18d91bdeacf7471a8f5f66ac
#
_entry.id   fa7c2c0d18d91bdeacf7471a8f5f66ac
#
_cell.length_a   1.000
_cell.length_b   1.000
_cell.length_c   1.000
_cell.angle_alpha   90.00
_cell.angle_beta   90.00
_cell.angle_gamma   90.00
#
_symmetry.space_group_name_H-M   'P 1'
#
loop_
_entity.id
_entity.type
_entity.pdbx_description
1 polymer ?
#
loop_
_entity_poly.entity_id
_entity_poly.type
_entity_poly.pdbx_seq_one_letter_code
_entity_poly.pdbx_strand_id
1 'polypeptide(L)'
;MLQENAYKRGFVPYGLGAFLIGIVGGFSTVFSPAFVQDMGLDYSNTTWTALAQAMSTASCAPFLGKLGDVIGRRRTLLLGIAVFTLGNILSAVASSLFFMLVARFVVGVGTAAIGPVILAYIATEFPRDRVAKGFSLYMLLSSASVILGPSLGGIIVASYGWRDMLWICVGICVAVLAACIWFSPKESLSQKALEHFDLSGALAVLAFFSLMLCIPSFGQNLGWSSLPFLSVLGAALMSLILLILIERRAEHPILSGRFIKRKVFVLSILILFLTQGLMQANMTNIIVFVNYTLPENTAVSVYALSVMYIGMSLGAVILGPLADKFEPKRVLTVSLLLTGLGCALLLLFSAATAAYLLMASLGILGFGLGANGTILMKVCLSGLSQEQAGGGTGTYGLFRDIAAPFGVAVFVPLFTNRIASQIAQGAEAGAAAVASIHSLAVAELLCVGFGICAVLLLPQMTKGKEAI
;
A
#
# COMPACT_ATOMS: atom_id res chain seq x y z
N MET A 1 24.90 -10.68 26.41
CA MET A 1 23.65 -10.13 26.98
C MET A 1 23.49 -8.62 26.81
N LEU A 2 24.50 -7.74 27.04
CA LEU A 2 24.33 -6.27 26.88
C LEU A 2 24.11 -5.86 25.40
N GLN A 3 24.87 -6.39 24.46
CA GLN A 3 24.65 -6.14 23.02
C GLN A 3 23.37 -6.75 22.48
N GLU A 4 22.92 -7.88 23.05
CA GLU A 4 21.70 -8.57 22.63
C GLU A 4 20.40 -7.80 22.95
N ASN A 5 20.42 -6.94 23.96
CA ASN A 5 19.28 -6.11 24.31
C ASN A 5 19.30 -4.72 23.64
N ALA A 6 20.45 -4.29 23.11
CA ALA A 6 20.59 -2.96 22.52
C ALA A 6 19.75 -2.78 21.25
N TYR A 7 19.81 -3.74 20.28
CA TYR A 7 19.02 -3.65 19.05
C TYR A 7 17.51 -3.81 19.31
N LYS A 8 17.12 -4.61 20.34
CA LYS A 8 15.70 -4.76 20.72
C LYS A 8 15.15 -3.45 21.28
N ARG A 9 15.89 -2.78 22.17
CA ARG A 9 15.51 -1.46 22.70
C ARG A 9 15.49 -0.41 21.60
N GLY A 10 16.48 -0.43 20.71
CA GLY A 10 16.55 0.45 19.56
C GLY A 10 15.42 0.25 18.56
N PHE A 11 14.82 -0.94 18.46
CA PHE A 11 13.69 -1.22 17.57
C PHE A 11 12.35 -0.66 18.06
N VAL A 12 12.20 -0.40 19.35
CA VAL A 12 10.91 0.07 19.92
C VAL A 12 10.35 1.30 19.20
N PRO A 13 11.12 2.37 18.94
CA PRO A 13 10.63 3.54 18.20
C PRO A 13 10.15 3.20 16.79
N TYR A 14 10.88 2.33 16.10
CA TYR A 14 10.55 1.91 14.74
C TYR A 14 9.31 1.02 14.70
N GLY A 15 9.15 0.12 15.70
CA GLY A 15 7.96 -0.67 15.88
C GLY A 15 6.71 0.17 16.18
N LEU A 16 6.85 1.18 17.03
CA LEU A 16 5.78 2.15 17.30
C LEU A 16 5.42 2.94 16.03
N GLY A 17 6.40 3.35 15.21
CA GLY A 17 6.16 3.98 13.92
C GLY A 17 5.40 3.07 12.95
N ALA A 18 5.74 1.78 12.88
CA ALA A 18 5.02 0.80 12.06
C ALA A 18 3.56 0.64 12.50
N PHE A 19 3.34 0.52 13.81
CA PHE A 19 2.00 0.42 14.39
C PHE A 19 1.18 1.69 14.12
N LEU A 20 1.80 2.88 14.25
CA LEU A 20 1.17 4.18 14.01
C LEU A 20 0.66 4.30 12.57
N ILE A 21 1.49 4.00 11.57
CA ILE A 21 1.08 4.06 10.16
C ILE A 21 -0.11 3.13 9.91
N GLY A 22 -0.05 1.91 10.42
CA GLY A 22 -1.10 0.91 10.20
C GLY A 22 -2.43 1.30 10.84
N ILE A 23 -2.43 1.75 12.11
CA ILE A 23 -3.68 2.10 12.81
C ILE A 23 -4.34 3.35 12.23
N VAL A 24 -3.56 4.39 11.92
CA VAL A 24 -4.09 5.62 11.32
C VAL A 24 -4.48 5.39 9.85
N GLY A 25 -3.75 4.54 9.13
CA GLY A 25 -4.14 4.07 7.80
C GLY A 25 -5.50 3.36 7.82
N GLY A 26 -5.73 2.48 8.81
CA GLY A 26 -7.02 1.84 9.03
C GLY A 26 -8.13 2.83 9.39
N PHE A 27 -7.86 3.83 10.21
CA PHE A 27 -8.80 4.92 10.49
C PHE A 27 -9.20 5.69 9.22
N SER A 28 -8.26 5.87 8.29
CA SER A 28 -8.52 6.59 7.03
C SER A 28 -9.59 5.92 6.16
N THR A 29 -9.75 4.61 6.24
CA THR A 29 -10.79 3.88 5.49
C THR A 29 -12.20 4.20 5.98
N VAL A 30 -12.34 4.61 7.23
CA VAL A 30 -13.63 4.88 7.88
C VAL A 30 -13.96 6.37 7.87
N PHE A 31 -12.99 7.26 8.15
CA PHE A 31 -13.29 8.68 8.21
C PHE A 31 -13.55 9.29 6.83
N SER A 32 -12.92 8.80 5.76
CA SER A 32 -13.08 9.39 4.41
C SER A 32 -14.52 9.37 3.92
N PRO A 33 -15.29 8.26 4.02
CA PRO A 33 -16.70 8.26 3.71
C PRO A 33 -17.51 9.19 4.60
N ALA A 34 -17.24 9.22 5.91
CA ALA A 34 -17.95 10.07 6.87
C ALA A 34 -17.71 11.57 6.59
N PHE A 35 -16.47 11.96 6.23
CA PHE A 35 -16.13 13.31 5.81
C PHE A 35 -16.89 13.73 4.55
N VAL A 36 -16.90 12.88 3.52
CA VAL A 36 -17.57 13.16 2.26
C VAL A 36 -19.08 13.34 2.45
N GLN A 37 -19.68 12.50 3.29
CA GLN A 37 -21.09 12.60 3.64
C GLN A 37 -21.40 13.89 4.43
N ASP A 38 -20.60 14.27 5.43
CA ASP A 38 -20.76 15.49 6.24
C ASP A 38 -20.63 16.76 5.38
N MET A 39 -19.77 16.73 4.36
CA MET A 39 -19.61 17.83 3.42
C MET A 39 -20.64 17.87 2.27
N GLY A 40 -21.57 16.93 2.21
CA GLY A 40 -22.56 16.84 1.13
C GLY A 40 -21.95 16.58 -0.26
N LEU A 41 -20.80 15.91 -0.31
CA LEU A 41 -20.07 15.63 -1.54
C LEU A 41 -20.43 14.25 -2.10
N ASP A 42 -20.22 14.06 -3.42
CA ASP A 42 -20.37 12.75 -4.04
C ASP A 42 -19.40 11.73 -3.47
N TYR A 43 -19.87 10.50 -3.28
CA TYR A 43 -19.06 9.41 -2.71
C TYR A 43 -17.76 9.14 -3.48
N SER A 44 -17.72 9.44 -4.77
CA SER A 44 -16.50 9.37 -5.59
C SER A 44 -15.33 10.20 -5.04
N ASN A 45 -15.62 11.25 -4.26
CA ASN A 45 -14.60 12.08 -3.62
C ASN A 45 -13.82 11.36 -2.51
N THR A 46 -14.32 10.25 -1.97
CA THR A 46 -13.55 9.39 -1.05
C THR A 46 -12.28 8.85 -1.71
N THR A 47 -12.35 8.52 -3.01
CA THR A 47 -11.21 8.05 -3.79
C THR A 47 -10.11 9.11 -3.88
N TRP A 48 -10.46 10.38 -4.04
CA TRP A 48 -9.49 11.47 -4.10
C TRP A 48 -8.74 11.67 -2.79
N THR A 49 -9.38 11.51 -1.64
CA THR A 49 -8.71 11.61 -0.33
C THR A 49 -7.67 10.50 -0.14
N ALA A 50 -7.99 9.28 -0.56
CA ALA A 50 -7.05 8.15 -0.52
C ALA A 50 -5.91 8.33 -1.53
N LEU A 51 -6.22 8.78 -2.77
CA LEU A 51 -5.22 9.03 -3.81
C LEU A 51 -4.24 10.13 -3.40
N ALA A 52 -4.68 11.24 -2.83
CA ALA A 52 -3.81 12.33 -2.42
C ALA A 52 -2.72 11.85 -1.42
N GLN A 53 -3.10 11.02 -0.45
CA GLN A 53 -2.15 10.40 0.49
C GLN A 53 -1.24 9.40 -0.23
N ALA A 54 -1.81 8.52 -1.05
CA ALA A 54 -1.06 7.48 -1.73
C ALA A 54 -0.03 8.04 -2.72
N MET A 55 -0.41 9.09 -3.47
CA MET A 55 0.48 9.78 -4.41
C MET A 55 1.72 10.33 -3.70
N SER A 56 1.54 11.05 -2.59
CA SER A 56 2.66 11.60 -1.83
C SER A 56 3.49 10.52 -1.16
N THR A 57 2.87 9.46 -0.62
CA THR A 57 3.59 8.33 -0.04
C THR A 57 4.47 7.64 -1.08
N ALA A 58 3.89 7.24 -2.20
CA ALA A 58 4.61 6.51 -3.24
C ALA A 58 5.74 7.36 -3.85
N SER A 59 5.47 8.63 -4.10
CA SER A 59 6.41 9.51 -4.77
C SER A 59 7.54 10.00 -3.87
N CYS A 60 7.28 10.24 -2.58
CA CYS A 60 8.28 10.71 -1.63
C CYS A 60 9.10 9.58 -0.97
N ALA A 61 8.63 8.33 -0.98
CA ALA A 61 9.30 7.23 -0.29
C ALA A 61 10.76 7.00 -0.73
N PRO A 62 11.13 7.03 -2.02
CA PRO A 62 12.51 6.85 -2.45
C PRO A 62 13.41 8.00 -1.97
N PHE A 63 12.90 9.22 -2.03
CA PHE A 63 13.59 10.41 -1.56
C PHE A 63 13.84 10.38 -0.05
N LEU A 64 12.77 10.14 0.72
CA LEU A 64 12.83 10.15 2.17
C LEU A 64 13.55 8.92 2.74
N GLY A 65 13.54 7.80 2.02
CA GLY A 65 14.37 6.63 2.33
C GLY A 65 15.87 6.95 2.24
N LYS A 66 16.30 7.57 1.13
CA LYS A 66 17.70 8.04 0.99
C LYS A 66 18.04 9.14 2.01
N LEU A 67 17.10 10.02 2.32
CA LEU A 67 17.31 11.04 3.34
C LEU A 67 17.65 10.41 4.71
N GLY A 68 17.05 9.26 5.02
CA GLY A 68 17.37 8.48 6.22
C GLY A 68 18.82 8.03 6.30
N ASP A 69 19.44 7.72 5.16
CA ASP A 69 20.86 7.36 5.10
C ASP A 69 21.77 8.58 5.26
N VAL A 70 21.28 9.79 4.91
CA VAL A 70 22.02 11.05 4.94
C VAL A 70 21.98 11.72 6.31
N ILE A 71 20.76 12.02 6.81
CA ILE A 71 20.58 12.78 8.08
C ILE A 71 20.47 11.87 9.30
N GLY A 72 20.47 10.55 9.09
CA GLY A 72 20.32 9.52 10.12
C GLY A 72 18.87 9.04 10.24
N ARG A 73 18.72 7.76 10.49
CA ARG A 73 17.40 7.08 10.53
C ARG A 73 16.50 7.60 11.64
N ARG A 74 17.08 7.85 12.82
CA ARG A 74 16.36 8.42 13.95
C ARG A 74 15.72 9.76 13.59
N ARG A 75 16.48 10.67 13.00
CA ARG A 75 15.99 12.02 12.65
C ARG A 75 14.92 11.94 11.58
N THR A 76 15.12 11.10 10.58
CA THR A 76 14.12 10.89 9.51
C THR A 76 12.84 10.29 10.06
N LEU A 77 12.92 9.33 11.00
CA LEU A 77 11.74 8.78 11.68
C LEU A 77 10.99 9.87 12.45
N LEU A 78 11.67 10.67 13.27
CA LEU A 78 11.06 11.73 14.07
C LEU A 78 10.44 12.82 13.20
N LEU A 79 11.14 13.26 12.14
CA LEU A 79 10.61 14.21 11.15
C LEU A 79 9.40 13.63 10.44
N GLY A 80 9.46 12.35 10.04
CA GLY A 80 8.33 11.65 9.42
C GLY A 80 7.09 11.63 10.31
N ILE A 81 7.25 11.27 11.60
CA ILE A 81 6.14 11.26 12.57
C ILE A 81 5.63 12.69 12.81
N ALA A 82 6.49 13.69 12.89
CA ALA A 82 6.08 15.09 13.06
C ALA A 82 5.27 15.60 11.86
N VAL A 83 5.72 15.35 10.63
CA VAL A 83 4.99 15.70 9.40
C VAL A 83 3.67 14.93 9.30
N PHE A 84 3.68 13.65 9.65
CA PHE A 84 2.47 12.82 9.72
C PHE A 84 1.44 13.37 10.72
N THR A 85 1.91 13.80 11.91
CA THR A 85 1.07 14.43 12.93
C THR A 85 0.48 15.74 12.41
N LEU A 86 1.31 16.60 11.80
CA LEU A 86 0.86 17.86 11.19
C LEU A 86 -0.24 17.61 10.13
N GLY A 87 -0.05 16.63 9.26
CA GLY A 87 -1.05 16.27 8.26
C GLY A 87 -2.38 15.81 8.87
N ASN A 88 -2.35 15.07 9.98
CA ASN A 88 -3.57 14.67 10.70
C ASN A 88 -4.24 15.85 11.43
N ILE A 89 -3.48 16.80 11.98
CA ILE A 89 -4.01 18.07 12.53
C ILE A 89 -4.72 18.85 11.42
N LEU A 90 -4.06 19.06 10.28
CA LEU A 90 -4.66 19.74 9.12
C LEU A 90 -5.93 19.03 8.65
N SER A 91 -5.95 17.70 8.66
CA SER A 91 -7.15 16.93 8.30
C SER A 91 -8.29 17.13 9.29
N ALA A 92 -8.02 17.21 10.59
CA ALA A 92 -9.03 17.41 11.63
C ALA A 92 -9.71 18.78 11.53
N VAL A 93 -9.00 19.80 11.08
CA VAL A 93 -9.53 21.16 10.89
C VAL A 93 -10.04 21.43 9.48
N ALA A 94 -10.03 20.43 8.59
CA ALA A 94 -10.44 20.60 7.20
C ALA A 94 -11.93 20.98 7.09
N SER A 95 -12.19 22.05 6.33
CA SER A 95 -13.52 22.59 6.04
C SER A 95 -13.91 22.50 4.56
N SER A 96 -13.01 22.01 3.70
CA SER A 96 -13.26 21.84 2.27
C SER A 96 -12.52 20.62 1.74
N LEU A 97 -13.00 20.07 0.60
CA LEU A 97 -12.33 18.95 -0.07
C LEU A 97 -10.90 19.30 -0.44
N PHE A 98 -10.66 20.48 -1.02
CA PHE A 98 -9.31 20.89 -1.41
C PHE A 98 -8.36 20.92 -0.22
N PHE A 99 -8.77 21.49 0.91
CA PHE A 99 -7.95 21.53 2.12
C PHE A 99 -7.71 20.11 2.66
N MET A 100 -8.71 19.23 2.63
CA MET A 100 -8.55 17.83 3.00
C MET A 100 -7.53 17.11 2.09
N LEU A 101 -7.56 17.35 0.77
CA LEU A 101 -6.59 16.73 -0.16
C LEU A 101 -5.15 17.19 0.15
N VAL A 102 -4.95 18.48 0.42
CA VAL A 102 -3.64 19.01 0.85
C VAL A 102 -3.20 18.37 2.17
N ALA A 103 -4.11 18.27 3.14
CA ALA A 103 -3.82 17.63 4.43
C ALA A 103 -3.43 16.15 4.25
N ARG A 104 -4.16 15.40 3.42
CA ARG A 104 -3.85 14.00 3.09
C ARG A 104 -2.51 13.86 2.36
N PHE A 105 -2.18 14.80 1.49
CA PHE A 105 -0.86 14.83 0.85
C PHE A 105 0.26 14.96 1.89
N VAL A 106 0.11 15.85 2.88
CA VAL A 106 1.07 16.00 3.98
C VAL A 106 1.18 14.72 4.83
N VAL A 107 0.06 14.06 5.12
CA VAL A 107 0.05 12.75 5.82
C VAL A 107 0.89 11.73 5.04
N GLY A 108 0.73 11.67 3.72
CA GLY A 108 1.46 10.74 2.87
C GLY A 108 2.96 11.01 2.84
N VAL A 109 3.39 12.27 2.84
CA VAL A 109 4.82 12.64 2.98
C VAL A 109 5.39 12.08 4.30
N GLY A 110 4.66 12.25 5.41
CA GLY A 110 5.06 11.67 6.70
C GLY A 110 5.17 10.14 6.65
N THR A 111 4.19 9.47 6.07
CA THR A 111 4.19 8.00 5.87
C THR A 111 5.39 7.53 5.06
N ALA A 112 5.71 8.25 3.99
CA ALA A 112 6.83 7.97 3.09
C ALA A 112 8.20 8.01 3.79
N ALA A 113 8.34 8.83 4.83
CA ALA A 113 9.57 8.92 5.63
C ALA A 113 9.71 7.74 6.62
N ILE A 114 8.59 7.28 7.20
CA ILE A 114 8.62 6.31 8.30
C ILE A 114 8.88 4.90 7.78
N GLY A 115 8.14 4.45 6.74
CA GLY A 115 8.17 3.07 6.24
C GLY A 115 9.57 2.57 5.82
N PRO A 116 10.24 3.21 4.86
CA PRO A 116 11.56 2.80 4.40
C PRO A 116 12.62 2.81 5.50
N VAL A 117 12.56 3.77 6.42
CA VAL A 117 13.52 3.89 7.52
C VAL A 117 13.40 2.74 8.52
N ILE A 118 12.17 2.22 8.77
CA ILE A 118 11.98 1.04 9.62
C ILE A 118 12.63 -0.20 8.97
N LEU A 119 12.38 -0.41 7.68
CA LEU A 119 12.93 -1.55 6.95
C LEU A 119 14.47 -1.47 6.88
N ALA A 120 15.02 -0.27 6.65
CA ALA A 120 16.46 -0.03 6.66
C ALA A 120 17.08 -0.30 8.03
N TYR A 121 16.43 0.12 9.13
CA TYR A 121 16.87 -0.17 10.49
C TYR A 121 16.97 -1.68 10.74
N ILE A 122 15.92 -2.44 10.38
CA ILE A 122 15.91 -3.89 10.54
C ILE A 122 17.06 -4.55 9.74
N ALA A 123 17.25 -4.12 8.50
CA ALA A 123 18.25 -4.72 7.60
C ALA A 123 19.69 -4.51 8.08
N THR A 124 20.00 -3.43 8.79
CA THR A 124 21.37 -3.07 9.15
C THR A 124 21.72 -3.22 10.63
N GLU A 125 20.78 -2.96 11.53
CA GLU A 125 21.04 -2.97 12.98
C GLU A 125 20.74 -4.33 13.63
N PHE A 126 19.92 -5.16 12.99
CA PHE A 126 19.68 -6.51 13.49
C PHE A 126 20.85 -7.44 13.15
N PRO A 127 21.24 -8.34 14.06
CA PRO A 127 22.19 -9.41 13.77
C PRO A 127 21.71 -10.24 12.56
N ARG A 128 22.64 -10.66 11.69
CA ARG A 128 22.34 -11.37 10.42
C ARG A 128 21.41 -12.58 10.61
N ASP A 129 21.60 -13.33 11.70
CA ASP A 129 20.76 -14.49 12.10
C ASP A 129 19.37 -14.10 12.58
N ARG A 130 19.10 -12.81 12.86
CA ARG A 130 17.84 -12.30 13.45
C ARG A 130 17.12 -11.28 12.58
N VAL A 131 17.65 -10.92 11.42
CA VAL A 131 16.98 -9.99 10.49
C VAL A 131 15.58 -10.48 10.13
N ALA A 132 15.41 -11.78 9.86
CA ALA A 132 14.10 -12.38 9.58
C ALA A 132 13.11 -12.19 10.74
N LYS A 133 13.56 -12.28 12.00
CA LYS A 133 12.72 -12.00 13.17
C LYS A 133 12.30 -10.53 13.25
N GLY A 134 13.20 -9.61 12.90
CA GLY A 134 12.90 -8.18 12.83
C GLY A 134 11.79 -7.89 11.82
N PHE A 135 11.90 -8.45 10.61
CA PHE A 135 10.84 -8.33 9.60
C PHE A 135 9.52 -8.98 10.03
N SER A 136 9.58 -10.16 10.68
CA SER A 136 8.37 -10.82 11.20
C SER A 136 7.67 -9.96 12.27
N LEU A 137 8.44 -9.32 13.15
CA LEU A 137 7.89 -8.42 14.18
C LEU A 137 7.27 -7.16 13.55
N TYR A 138 7.94 -6.58 12.54
CA TYR A 138 7.38 -5.48 11.75
C TYR A 138 6.05 -5.87 11.10
N MET A 139 5.99 -7.03 10.46
CA MET A 139 4.77 -7.53 9.82
C MET A 139 3.65 -7.80 10.84
N LEU A 140 3.98 -8.34 12.01
CA LEU A 140 3.02 -8.57 13.09
C LEU A 140 2.41 -7.25 13.58
N LEU A 141 3.24 -6.25 13.86
CA LEU A 141 2.79 -4.93 14.32
C LEU A 141 1.94 -4.22 13.24
N SER A 142 2.37 -4.28 11.98
CA SER A 142 1.62 -3.71 10.86
C SER A 142 0.27 -4.40 10.67
N SER A 143 0.22 -5.73 10.70
CA SER A 143 -1.03 -6.48 10.54
C SER A 143 -1.99 -6.24 11.70
N ALA A 144 -1.49 -6.23 12.94
CA ALA A 144 -2.31 -5.96 14.13
C ALA A 144 -2.93 -4.55 14.05
N SER A 145 -2.15 -3.55 13.65
CA SER A 145 -2.63 -2.17 13.54
C SER A 145 -3.66 -1.99 12.43
N VAL A 146 -3.50 -2.69 11.29
CA VAL A 146 -4.45 -2.64 10.17
C VAL A 146 -5.79 -3.30 10.52
N ILE A 147 -5.79 -4.33 11.36
CA ILE A 147 -7.03 -4.96 11.87
C ILE A 147 -7.72 -4.03 12.89
N LEU A 148 -6.95 -3.48 13.83
CA LEU A 148 -7.48 -2.62 14.89
C LEU A 148 -8.00 -1.27 14.35
N GLY A 149 -7.34 -0.72 13.33
CA GLY A 149 -7.66 0.58 12.79
C GLY A 149 -9.12 0.74 12.35
N PRO A 150 -9.62 -0.01 11.35
CA PRO A 150 -11.00 0.12 10.90
C PRO A 150 -12.01 -0.21 12.00
N SER A 151 -11.73 -1.21 12.85
CA SER A 151 -12.63 -1.64 13.92
C SER A 151 -12.79 -0.56 14.99
N LEU A 152 -11.70 -0.02 15.50
CA LEU A 152 -11.73 1.08 16.48
C LEU A 152 -12.22 2.38 15.84
N GLY A 153 -11.77 2.67 14.61
CA GLY A 153 -12.19 3.84 13.85
C GLY A 153 -13.69 3.87 13.60
N GLY A 154 -14.29 2.73 13.24
CA GLY A 154 -15.72 2.60 13.04
C GLY A 154 -16.53 2.93 14.30
N ILE A 155 -16.12 2.40 15.46
CA ILE A 155 -16.74 2.67 16.75
C ILE A 155 -16.62 4.17 17.10
N ILE A 156 -15.43 4.75 16.94
CA ILE A 156 -15.18 6.16 17.27
C ILE A 156 -16.00 7.08 16.36
N VAL A 157 -16.01 6.84 15.03
CA VAL A 157 -16.77 7.66 14.09
C VAL A 157 -18.26 7.59 14.35
N ALA A 158 -18.79 6.41 14.66
CA ALA A 158 -20.20 6.22 14.97
C ALA A 158 -20.62 6.92 16.27
N SER A 159 -19.71 7.00 17.27
CA SER A 159 -20.02 7.57 18.60
C SER A 159 -19.73 9.07 18.72
N TYR A 160 -18.65 9.55 18.07
CA TYR A 160 -18.12 10.91 18.27
C TYR A 160 -17.95 11.70 16.96
N GLY A 161 -18.05 11.02 15.81
CA GLY A 161 -17.84 11.64 14.52
C GLY A 161 -16.39 11.57 14.01
N TRP A 162 -16.21 11.93 12.74
CA TRP A 162 -14.93 11.79 12.05
C TRP A 162 -13.84 12.80 12.51
N ARG A 163 -14.27 14.01 12.95
CA ARG A 163 -13.32 15.03 13.45
C ARG A 163 -12.68 14.60 14.77
N ASP A 164 -13.48 14.10 15.70
CA ASP A 164 -12.98 13.64 17.00
C ASP A 164 -12.07 12.42 16.85
N MET A 165 -12.39 11.53 15.92
CA MET A 165 -11.49 10.44 15.57
C MET A 165 -10.12 10.95 15.09
N LEU A 166 -10.07 11.99 14.24
CA LEU A 166 -8.80 12.57 13.80
C LEU A 166 -8.04 13.24 14.95
N TRP A 167 -8.71 13.88 15.91
CA TRP A 167 -8.06 14.40 17.12
C TRP A 167 -7.50 13.29 18.01
N ILE A 168 -8.20 12.16 18.13
CA ILE A 168 -7.66 10.97 18.80
C ILE A 168 -6.41 10.45 18.06
N CYS A 169 -6.42 10.42 16.71
CA CYS A 169 -5.24 10.10 15.92
C CYS A 169 -4.05 11.04 16.24
N VAL A 170 -4.31 12.35 16.33
CA VAL A 170 -3.29 13.33 16.68
C VAL A 170 -2.72 13.04 18.07
N GLY A 171 -3.56 12.71 19.04
CA GLY A 171 -3.12 12.32 20.39
C GLY A 171 -2.21 11.08 20.37
N ILE A 172 -2.57 10.05 19.60
CA ILE A 172 -1.72 8.86 19.41
C ILE A 172 -0.40 9.23 18.74
N CYS A 173 -0.43 10.07 17.69
CA CYS A 173 0.77 10.52 16.98
C CYS A 173 1.74 11.26 17.92
N VAL A 174 1.22 12.18 18.75
CA VAL A 174 2.02 12.94 19.72
C VAL A 174 2.62 12.02 20.79
N ALA A 175 1.83 11.06 21.29
CA ALA A 175 2.33 10.07 22.26
C ALA A 175 3.45 9.20 21.66
N VAL A 176 3.28 8.72 20.42
CA VAL A 176 4.32 7.95 19.71
C VAL A 176 5.55 8.81 19.44
N LEU A 177 5.38 10.07 19.01
CA LEU A 177 6.49 11.00 18.80
C LEU A 177 7.30 11.21 20.09
N ALA A 178 6.63 11.47 21.20
CA ALA A 178 7.26 11.62 22.52
C ALA A 178 8.01 10.33 22.93
N ALA A 179 7.38 9.16 22.77
CA ALA A 179 8.02 7.88 23.04
C ALA A 179 9.25 7.66 22.14
N CYS A 180 9.16 7.98 20.85
CA CYS A 180 10.29 7.87 19.92
C CYS A 180 11.45 8.80 20.30
N ILE A 181 11.17 10.02 20.74
CA ILE A 181 12.21 10.96 21.24
C ILE A 181 12.93 10.36 22.47
N TRP A 182 12.16 9.74 23.37
CA TRP A 182 12.69 9.19 24.62
C TRP A 182 13.51 7.91 24.42
N PHE A 183 13.00 6.97 23.59
CA PHE A 183 13.60 5.64 23.45
C PHE A 183 14.64 5.54 22.33
N SER A 184 14.72 6.52 21.40
CA SER A 184 15.66 6.43 20.28
C SER A 184 17.10 6.76 20.72
N PRO A 185 18.07 5.89 20.46
CA PRO A 185 19.48 6.20 20.69
C PRO A 185 19.94 7.36 19.80
N LYS A 186 20.84 8.19 20.32
CA LYS A 186 21.42 9.31 19.54
C LYS A 186 22.35 8.74 18.46
N GLU A 187 22.11 9.10 17.21
CA GLU A 187 22.98 8.76 16.07
C GLU A 187 23.97 9.88 15.78
N SER A 188 25.21 9.50 15.45
CA SER A 188 26.22 10.44 14.93
C SER A 188 25.96 10.73 13.46
N LEU A 189 26.08 12.00 13.05
CA LEU A 189 25.92 12.41 11.65
C LEU A 189 27.10 11.90 10.80
N SER A 190 26.79 11.30 9.67
CA SER A 190 27.76 11.07 8.61
C SER A 190 27.69 12.23 7.62
N GLN A 191 28.64 13.14 7.67
CA GLN A 191 28.73 14.30 6.75
C GLN A 191 28.96 13.91 5.28
N LYS A 192 29.49 12.71 5.00
CA LYS A 192 29.81 12.26 3.65
C LYS A 192 28.60 11.87 2.79
N ALA A 193 27.42 11.68 3.38
CA ALA A 193 26.26 11.21 2.66
C ALA A 193 25.46 12.31 1.93
N LEU A 194 25.64 13.60 2.33
CA LEU A 194 24.95 14.73 1.69
C LEU A 194 25.40 15.03 0.26
N GLU A 195 26.66 14.72 -0.06
CA GLU A 195 27.28 15.07 -1.35
C GLU A 195 26.76 14.21 -2.52
N HIS A 196 26.08 13.08 -2.24
CA HIS A 196 25.66 12.12 -3.25
C HIS A 196 24.13 12.02 -3.41
N PHE A 197 23.40 13.10 -3.06
CA PHE A 197 21.94 13.09 -3.08
C PHE A 197 21.38 13.62 -4.39
N ASP A 198 20.75 12.73 -5.19
CA ASP A 198 20.09 13.08 -6.46
C ASP A 198 18.69 13.65 -6.22
N LEU A 199 18.62 14.95 -5.93
CA LEU A 199 17.35 15.68 -5.78
C LEU A 199 16.57 15.73 -7.09
N SER A 200 17.25 15.85 -8.24
CA SER A 200 16.61 15.94 -9.55
C SER A 200 15.90 14.63 -9.92
N GLY A 201 16.56 13.49 -9.69
CA GLY A 201 15.94 12.18 -9.87
C GLY A 201 14.73 11.96 -8.94
N ALA A 202 14.84 12.38 -7.68
CA ALA A 202 13.74 12.27 -6.73
C ALA A 202 12.51 13.10 -7.14
N LEU A 203 12.70 14.33 -7.59
CA LEU A 203 11.61 15.18 -8.10
C LEU A 203 11.00 14.62 -9.39
N ALA A 204 11.81 14.05 -10.28
CA ALA A 204 11.33 13.42 -11.50
C ALA A 204 10.50 12.16 -11.20
N VAL A 205 10.93 11.32 -10.25
CA VAL A 205 10.16 10.17 -9.73
C VAL A 205 8.84 10.64 -9.13
N LEU A 206 8.87 11.68 -8.27
CA LEU A 206 7.65 12.28 -7.69
C LEU A 206 6.67 12.71 -8.78
N ALA A 207 7.13 13.49 -9.75
CA ALA A 207 6.27 14.02 -10.83
C ALA A 207 5.67 12.89 -11.67
N PHE A 208 6.48 11.93 -12.11
CA PHE A 208 6.01 10.85 -12.96
C PHE A 208 4.98 9.96 -12.28
N PHE A 209 5.27 9.48 -11.07
CA PHE A 209 4.34 8.56 -10.39
C PHE A 209 3.07 9.26 -9.91
N SER A 210 3.15 10.52 -9.50
CA SER A 210 1.95 11.31 -9.18
C SER A 210 1.04 11.46 -10.41
N LEU A 211 1.58 11.82 -11.56
CA LEU A 211 0.81 11.95 -12.79
C LEU A 211 0.27 10.61 -13.27
N MET A 212 1.06 9.54 -13.18
CA MET A 212 0.63 8.18 -13.53
C MET A 212 -0.59 7.73 -12.70
N LEU A 213 -0.62 8.03 -11.41
CA LEU A 213 -1.75 7.69 -10.54
C LEU A 213 -3.01 8.52 -10.85
N CYS A 214 -2.86 9.72 -11.43
CA CYS A 214 -3.99 10.54 -11.88
C CYS A 214 -4.65 10.01 -13.16
N ILE A 215 -3.91 9.34 -14.05
CA ILE A 215 -4.40 8.91 -15.38
C ILE A 215 -5.73 8.15 -15.31
N PRO A 216 -5.87 7.05 -14.51
CA PRO A 216 -7.12 6.30 -14.47
C PRO A 216 -8.29 7.13 -13.93
N SER A 217 -8.06 7.95 -12.90
CA SER A 217 -9.11 8.78 -12.28
C SER A 217 -9.62 9.86 -13.23
N PHE A 218 -8.72 10.55 -13.96
CA PHE A 218 -9.11 11.53 -14.95
C PHE A 218 -9.83 10.92 -16.15
N GLY A 219 -9.35 9.76 -16.64
CA GLY A 219 -9.98 9.06 -17.77
C GLY A 219 -11.40 8.61 -17.45
N GLN A 220 -11.64 8.10 -16.24
CA GLN A 220 -12.95 7.56 -15.85
C GLN A 220 -13.96 8.65 -15.45
N ASN A 221 -13.51 9.71 -14.76
CA ASN A 221 -14.41 10.75 -14.26
C ASN A 221 -14.69 11.85 -15.30
N LEU A 222 -13.73 12.16 -16.16
CA LEU A 222 -13.82 13.26 -17.13
C LEU A 222 -13.91 12.78 -18.59
N GLY A 223 -13.74 11.47 -18.82
CA GLY A 223 -13.72 10.84 -20.14
C GLY A 223 -12.33 10.70 -20.72
N TRP A 224 -12.08 9.56 -21.38
CA TRP A 224 -10.79 9.17 -21.96
C TRP A 224 -10.33 10.00 -23.15
N SER A 225 -11.20 10.84 -23.71
CA SER A 225 -10.91 11.78 -24.80
C SER A 225 -10.96 13.24 -24.36
N SER A 226 -11.19 13.53 -23.09
CA SER A 226 -11.30 14.90 -22.58
C SER A 226 -9.95 15.61 -22.58
N LEU A 227 -9.97 16.92 -22.76
CA LEU A 227 -8.76 17.76 -22.74
C LEU A 227 -7.99 17.63 -21.41
N PRO A 228 -8.63 17.63 -20.22
CA PRO A 228 -7.95 17.38 -18.96
C PRO A 228 -7.25 16.01 -18.89
N PHE A 229 -7.89 14.94 -19.40
CA PHE A 229 -7.25 13.63 -19.47
C PHE A 229 -6.03 13.62 -20.39
N LEU A 230 -6.16 14.18 -21.60
CA LEU A 230 -5.05 14.25 -22.56
C LEU A 230 -3.90 15.11 -22.03
N SER A 231 -4.18 16.18 -21.29
CA SER A 231 -3.14 17.01 -20.66
C SER A 231 -2.38 16.26 -19.57
N VAL A 232 -3.06 15.49 -18.70
CA VAL A 232 -2.43 14.65 -17.67
C VAL A 232 -1.62 13.54 -18.32
N LEU A 233 -2.14 12.89 -19.35
CA LEU A 233 -1.41 11.86 -20.10
C LEU A 233 -0.15 12.43 -20.77
N GLY A 234 -0.25 13.57 -21.41
CA GLY A 234 0.89 14.27 -22.02
C GLY A 234 1.93 14.69 -21.00
N ALA A 235 1.50 15.22 -19.84
CA ALA A 235 2.38 15.57 -18.73
C ALA A 235 3.07 14.33 -18.15
N ALA A 236 2.35 13.20 -18.02
CA ALA A 236 2.92 11.93 -17.53
C ALA A 236 3.98 11.38 -18.51
N LEU A 237 3.71 11.43 -19.82
CA LEU A 237 4.69 11.01 -20.84
C LEU A 237 5.92 11.91 -20.83
N MET A 238 5.74 13.23 -20.72
CA MET A 238 6.85 14.18 -20.63
C MET A 238 7.67 13.96 -19.36
N SER A 239 7.02 13.75 -18.21
CA SER A 239 7.71 13.45 -16.95
C SER A 239 8.44 12.11 -16.99
N LEU A 240 7.94 11.10 -17.70
CA LEU A 240 8.63 9.85 -17.98
C LEU A 240 9.91 10.06 -18.79
N ILE A 241 9.83 10.85 -19.86
CA ILE A 241 10.99 11.19 -20.69
C ILE A 241 12.04 11.92 -19.84
N LEU A 242 11.62 12.92 -19.07
CA LEU A 242 12.50 13.66 -18.17
C LEU A 242 13.13 12.75 -17.12
N LEU A 243 12.36 11.85 -16.51
CA LEU A 243 12.85 10.85 -15.57
C LEU A 243 13.94 9.97 -16.21
N ILE A 244 13.69 9.44 -17.40
CA ILE A 244 14.68 8.61 -18.13
C ILE A 244 15.94 9.41 -18.44
N LEU A 245 15.83 10.66 -18.84
CA LEU A 245 16.98 11.51 -19.16
C LEU A 245 17.81 11.86 -17.93
N ILE A 246 17.16 12.16 -16.80
CA ILE A 246 17.81 12.46 -15.53
C ILE A 246 18.50 11.22 -14.99
N GLU A 247 17.79 10.09 -14.92
CA GLU A 247 18.33 8.81 -14.40
C GLU A 247 19.52 8.28 -15.24
N ARG A 248 19.56 8.56 -16.57
CA ARG A 248 20.68 8.20 -17.43
C ARG A 248 21.93 9.02 -17.15
N ARG A 249 21.77 10.25 -16.64
CA ARG A 249 22.88 11.18 -16.36
C ARG A 249 23.32 11.14 -14.88
N ALA A 250 22.49 10.59 -14.01
CA ALA A 250 22.75 10.52 -12.59
C ALA A 250 23.90 9.55 -12.28
N GLU A 251 24.86 9.97 -11.46
CA GLU A 251 25.94 9.09 -10.96
C GLU A 251 25.38 8.03 -10.02
N HIS A 252 24.35 8.35 -9.24
CA HIS A 252 23.66 7.45 -8.31
C HIS A 252 22.15 7.40 -8.57
N PRO A 253 21.72 6.73 -9.68
CA PRO A 253 20.31 6.73 -10.07
C PRO A 253 19.42 6.08 -9.01
N ILE A 254 18.20 6.63 -8.82
CA ILE A 254 17.19 6.10 -7.92
C ILE A 254 16.60 4.80 -8.50
N LEU A 255 16.28 4.83 -9.79
CA LEU A 255 15.82 3.67 -10.56
C LEU A 255 16.98 3.08 -11.33
N SER A 256 17.68 2.13 -10.72
CA SER A 256 18.78 1.48 -11.44
C SER A 256 18.26 0.73 -12.68
N GLY A 257 18.53 1.25 -13.86
CA GLY A 257 18.14 0.64 -15.15
C GLY A 257 18.67 -0.79 -15.35
N ARG A 258 19.63 -1.22 -14.53
CA ARG A 258 20.11 -2.61 -14.52
C ARG A 258 19.05 -3.59 -14.02
N PHE A 259 18.18 -3.19 -13.08
CA PHE A 259 17.12 -4.07 -12.55
C PHE A 259 15.96 -4.21 -13.54
N ILE A 260 15.57 -3.10 -14.18
CA ILE A 260 14.46 -3.08 -15.15
C ILE A 260 14.75 -3.95 -16.38
N LYS A 261 16.02 -4.19 -16.73
CA LYS A 261 16.40 -5.09 -17.83
C LYS A 261 16.31 -6.58 -17.48
N ARG A 262 16.17 -6.94 -16.18
CA ARG A 262 16.10 -8.35 -15.77
C ARG A 262 14.66 -8.86 -15.88
N LYS A 263 14.43 -9.91 -16.69
CA LYS A 263 13.11 -10.53 -16.86
C LYS A 263 12.47 -10.90 -15.52
N VAL A 264 13.24 -11.44 -14.57
CA VAL A 264 12.76 -11.83 -13.24
C VAL A 264 12.21 -10.62 -12.48
N PHE A 265 12.91 -9.47 -12.53
CA PHE A 265 12.48 -8.24 -11.89
C PHE A 265 11.16 -7.73 -12.49
N VAL A 266 11.11 -7.63 -13.82
CA VAL A 266 9.91 -7.13 -14.52
C VAL A 266 8.68 -8.02 -14.26
N LEU A 267 8.84 -9.34 -14.36
CA LEU A 267 7.73 -10.26 -14.08
C LEU A 267 7.28 -10.18 -12.61
N SER A 268 8.23 -10.07 -11.67
CA SER A 268 7.90 -9.92 -10.24
C SER A 268 7.14 -8.62 -9.96
N ILE A 269 7.53 -7.51 -10.59
CA ILE A 269 6.83 -6.22 -10.49
C ILE A 269 5.44 -6.31 -11.11
N LEU A 270 5.30 -6.96 -12.28
CA LEU A 270 3.98 -7.15 -12.91
C LEU A 270 3.03 -7.92 -11.99
N ILE A 271 3.47 -9.03 -11.42
CA ILE A 271 2.67 -9.83 -10.48
C ILE A 271 2.35 -9.00 -9.23
N LEU A 272 3.31 -8.20 -8.75
CA LEU A 272 3.12 -7.30 -7.61
C LEU A 272 2.01 -6.28 -7.87
N PHE A 273 2.03 -5.61 -9.04
CA PHE A 273 0.98 -4.65 -9.44
C PHE A 273 -0.40 -5.30 -9.49
N LEU A 274 -0.49 -6.49 -10.08
CA LEU A 274 -1.75 -7.22 -10.15
C LEU A 274 -2.26 -7.58 -8.74
N THR A 275 -1.42 -8.19 -7.91
CA THR A 275 -1.84 -8.70 -6.60
C THR A 275 -2.12 -7.59 -5.59
N GLN A 276 -1.28 -6.56 -5.53
CA GLN A 276 -1.48 -5.43 -4.62
C GLN A 276 -2.62 -4.53 -5.07
N GLY A 277 -2.76 -4.36 -6.38
CA GLY A 277 -3.89 -3.63 -6.97
C GLY A 277 -5.23 -4.29 -6.66
N LEU A 278 -5.34 -5.61 -6.85
CA LEU A 278 -6.53 -6.40 -6.52
C LEU A 278 -6.85 -6.33 -5.02
N MET A 279 -5.83 -6.49 -4.18
CA MET A 279 -5.98 -6.43 -2.73
C MET A 279 -6.64 -5.12 -2.29
N GLN A 280 -6.08 -4.00 -2.73
CA GLN A 280 -6.54 -2.68 -2.29
C GLN A 280 -7.90 -2.32 -2.89
N ALA A 281 -8.16 -2.73 -4.14
CA ALA A 281 -9.44 -2.55 -4.78
C ALA A 281 -10.57 -3.29 -4.07
N ASN A 282 -10.35 -4.56 -3.70
CA ASN A 282 -11.34 -5.35 -2.97
C ASN A 282 -11.63 -4.73 -1.59
N MET A 283 -10.61 -4.25 -0.87
CA MET A 283 -10.81 -3.56 0.41
C MET A 283 -11.77 -2.36 0.30
N THR A 284 -11.67 -1.61 -0.78
CA THR A 284 -12.53 -0.44 -1.00
C THR A 284 -13.90 -0.84 -1.54
N ASN A 285 -13.95 -1.70 -2.55
CA ASN A 285 -15.19 -2.07 -3.24
C ASN A 285 -16.15 -2.85 -2.36
N ILE A 286 -15.64 -3.66 -1.40
CA ILE A 286 -16.50 -4.41 -0.50
C ILE A 286 -17.32 -3.53 0.43
N ILE A 287 -16.75 -2.39 0.86
CA ILE A 287 -17.49 -1.41 1.68
C ILE A 287 -18.65 -0.84 0.87
N VAL A 288 -18.37 -0.47 -0.39
CA VAL A 288 -19.39 0.06 -1.31
C VAL A 288 -20.45 -1.00 -1.59
N PHE A 289 -20.05 -2.24 -1.87
CA PHE A 289 -20.96 -3.36 -2.12
C PHE A 289 -21.93 -3.59 -0.95
N VAL A 290 -21.40 -3.66 0.29
CA VAL A 290 -22.22 -3.86 1.49
C VAL A 290 -23.18 -2.70 1.71
N ASN A 291 -22.75 -1.45 1.47
CA ASN A 291 -23.63 -0.28 1.64
C ASN A 291 -24.83 -0.30 0.67
N TYR A 292 -24.68 -0.88 -0.53
CA TYR A 292 -25.77 -1.02 -1.49
C TYR A 292 -26.64 -2.26 -1.29
N THR A 293 -26.08 -3.35 -0.76
CA THR A 293 -26.80 -4.62 -0.60
C THR A 293 -27.36 -4.84 0.81
N LEU A 294 -26.70 -4.29 1.83
CA LEU A 294 -27.05 -4.43 3.25
C LEU A 294 -27.01 -3.07 3.98
N PRO A 295 -27.80 -2.08 3.55
CA PRO A 295 -27.73 -0.71 4.11
C PRO A 295 -28.05 -0.65 5.61
N GLU A 296 -28.89 -1.57 6.11
CA GLU A 296 -29.26 -1.65 7.53
C GLU A 296 -28.17 -2.26 8.41
N ASN A 297 -27.19 -2.96 7.83
CA ASN A 297 -26.11 -3.65 8.56
C ASN A 297 -24.74 -3.41 7.96
N THR A 298 -24.31 -2.15 7.93
CA THR A 298 -22.98 -1.73 7.41
C THR A 298 -21.81 -2.30 8.21
N ALA A 299 -22.03 -2.76 9.45
CA ALA A 299 -21.00 -3.45 10.25
C ALA A 299 -20.46 -4.72 9.57
N VAL A 300 -21.24 -5.34 8.67
CA VAL A 300 -20.79 -6.49 7.88
C VAL A 300 -19.54 -6.18 7.06
N SER A 301 -19.40 -4.96 6.54
CA SER A 301 -18.20 -4.54 5.80
C SER A 301 -16.95 -4.55 6.69
N VAL A 302 -17.06 -4.11 7.94
CA VAL A 302 -15.95 -4.11 8.90
C VAL A 302 -15.53 -5.54 9.25
N TYR A 303 -16.50 -6.43 9.50
CA TYR A 303 -16.20 -7.84 9.77
C TYR A 303 -15.59 -8.54 8.56
N ALA A 304 -16.09 -8.29 7.36
CA ALA A 304 -15.59 -8.85 6.12
C ALA A 304 -14.14 -8.41 5.84
N LEU A 305 -13.83 -7.13 6.03
CA LEU A 305 -12.45 -6.63 5.95
C LEU A 305 -11.56 -7.24 7.03
N SER A 306 -12.04 -7.37 8.26
CA SER A 306 -11.28 -8.01 9.34
C SER A 306 -10.91 -9.44 9.01
N VAL A 307 -11.84 -10.23 8.46
CA VAL A 307 -11.59 -11.61 8.01
C VAL A 307 -10.58 -11.65 6.86
N MET A 308 -10.65 -10.71 5.91
CA MET A 308 -9.66 -10.57 4.83
C MET A 308 -8.26 -10.31 5.39
N TYR A 309 -8.11 -9.39 6.35
CA TYR A 309 -6.82 -9.10 6.99
C TYR A 309 -6.29 -10.28 7.82
N ILE A 310 -7.17 -10.99 8.54
CA ILE A 310 -6.80 -12.23 9.24
C ILE A 310 -6.31 -13.26 8.22
N GLY A 311 -7.02 -13.44 7.12
CA GLY A 311 -6.61 -14.30 6.01
C GLY A 311 -5.22 -13.93 5.49
N MET A 312 -4.98 -12.63 5.23
CA MET A 312 -3.66 -12.13 4.79
C MET A 312 -2.55 -12.43 5.79
N SER A 313 -2.82 -12.21 7.07
CA SER A 313 -1.84 -12.49 8.13
C SER A 313 -1.50 -13.97 8.21
N LEU A 314 -2.51 -14.84 8.16
CA LEU A 314 -2.33 -16.29 8.13
C LEU A 314 -1.59 -16.75 6.87
N GLY A 315 -1.94 -16.20 5.71
CA GLY A 315 -1.25 -16.46 4.44
C GLY A 315 0.23 -16.08 4.51
N ALA A 316 0.55 -14.91 5.04
CA ALA A 316 1.93 -14.46 5.21
C ALA A 316 2.73 -15.38 6.15
N VAL A 317 2.13 -15.79 7.29
CA VAL A 317 2.77 -16.65 8.29
C VAL A 317 2.94 -18.09 7.80
N ILE A 318 2.00 -18.61 7.01
CA ILE A 318 2.03 -19.99 6.52
C ILE A 318 2.79 -20.12 5.20
N LEU A 319 2.40 -19.34 4.18
CA LEU A 319 2.99 -19.46 2.83
C LEU A 319 4.38 -18.80 2.73
N GLY A 320 4.66 -17.76 3.54
CA GLY A 320 5.97 -17.11 3.55
C GLY A 320 7.12 -18.06 3.86
N PRO A 321 7.11 -18.78 5.02
CA PRO A 321 8.12 -19.78 5.35
C PRO A 321 8.12 -21.01 4.43
N LEU A 322 6.96 -21.36 3.82
CA LEU A 322 6.93 -22.43 2.82
C LEU A 322 7.78 -22.08 1.59
N ALA A 323 7.87 -20.81 1.20
CA ALA A 323 8.75 -20.37 0.11
C ALA A 323 10.26 -20.47 0.45
N ASP A 324 10.61 -20.71 1.73
CA ASP A 324 11.99 -21.05 2.13
C ASP A 324 12.27 -22.54 2.00
N LYS A 325 11.24 -23.37 2.22
CA LYS A 325 11.36 -24.84 2.16
C LYS A 325 11.16 -25.38 0.75
N PHE A 326 10.21 -24.82 0.02
CA PHE A 326 9.85 -25.21 -1.34
C PHE A 326 10.31 -24.17 -2.35
N GLU A 327 10.23 -24.51 -3.63
CA GLU A 327 10.52 -23.58 -4.73
C GLU A 327 9.56 -22.38 -4.66
N PRO A 328 10.06 -21.13 -4.57
CA PRO A 328 9.20 -19.93 -4.43
C PRO A 328 8.15 -19.81 -5.55
N LYS A 329 8.48 -20.27 -6.76
CA LYS A 329 7.56 -20.31 -7.90
C LYS A 329 6.32 -21.16 -7.63
N ARG A 330 6.45 -22.34 -7.02
CA ARG A 330 5.34 -23.23 -6.68
C ARG A 330 4.44 -22.61 -5.60
N VAL A 331 5.05 -22.06 -4.56
CA VAL A 331 4.31 -21.43 -3.47
C VAL A 331 3.54 -20.20 -3.99
N LEU A 332 4.16 -19.39 -4.88
CA LEU A 332 3.51 -18.25 -5.51
C LEU A 332 2.33 -18.69 -6.41
N THR A 333 2.48 -19.79 -7.15
CA THR A 333 1.38 -20.36 -7.96
C THR A 333 0.19 -20.76 -7.07
N VAL A 334 0.45 -21.48 -5.97
CA VAL A 334 -0.61 -21.87 -5.01
C VAL A 334 -1.27 -20.63 -4.41
N SER A 335 -0.51 -19.63 -4.05
CA SER A 335 -0.99 -18.35 -3.53
C SER A 335 -1.93 -17.65 -4.53
N LEU A 336 -1.56 -17.58 -5.81
CA LEU A 336 -2.40 -17.00 -6.87
C LEU A 336 -3.64 -17.84 -7.17
N LEU A 337 -3.56 -19.17 -7.12
CA LEU A 337 -4.74 -20.04 -7.26
C LEU A 337 -5.75 -19.83 -6.12
N LEU A 338 -5.29 -19.68 -4.88
CA LEU A 338 -6.15 -19.35 -3.75
C LEU A 338 -6.77 -17.95 -3.90
N THR A 339 -6.00 -16.96 -4.38
CA THR A 339 -6.54 -15.64 -4.73
C THR A 339 -7.63 -15.76 -5.80
N GLY A 340 -7.38 -16.52 -6.87
CA GLY A 340 -8.37 -16.78 -7.91
C GLY A 340 -9.62 -17.49 -7.42
N LEU A 341 -9.49 -18.44 -6.48
CA LEU A 341 -10.63 -19.08 -5.83
C LEU A 341 -11.47 -18.06 -5.04
N GLY A 342 -10.82 -17.16 -4.29
CA GLY A 342 -11.51 -16.07 -3.60
C GLY A 342 -12.27 -15.16 -4.55
N CYS A 343 -11.64 -14.73 -5.66
CA CYS A 343 -12.31 -13.95 -6.71
C CYS A 343 -13.45 -14.72 -7.38
N ALA A 344 -13.30 -16.02 -7.63
CA ALA A 344 -14.35 -16.86 -8.23
C ALA A 344 -15.58 -16.97 -7.32
N LEU A 345 -15.39 -17.03 -6.00
CA LEU A 345 -16.49 -17.04 -5.04
C LEU A 345 -17.32 -15.75 -5.06
N LEU A 346 -16.74 -14.60 -5.47
CA LEU A 346 -17.50 -13.36 -5.65
C LEU A 346 -18.56 -13.49 -6.77
N LEU A 347 -18.39 -14.40 -7.73
CA LEU A 347 -19.38 -14.66 -8.77
C LEU A 347 -20.65 -15.35 -8.25
N LEU A 348 -20.59 -15.93 -7.04
CA LEU A 348 -21.74 -16.56 -6.39
C LEU A 348 -22.60 -15.56 -5.60
N PHE A 349 -22.19 -14.29 -5.54
CA PHE A 349 -22.91 -13.28 -4.77
C PHE A 349 -24.24 -12.93 -5.46
N SER A 350 -25.26 -12.71 -4.61
CA SER A 350 -26.61 -12.25 -5.00
C SER A 350 -27.05 -11.14 -4.04
N ALA A 351 -28.16 -10.48 -4.29
CA ALA A 351 -28.70 -9.48 -3.37
C ALA A 351 -29.06 -10.09 -1.99
N ALA A 352 -29.32 -11.41 -1.94
CA ALA A 352 -29.60 -12.16 -0.72
C ALA A 352 -28.37 -12.92 -0.19
N THR A 353 -27.16 -12.57 -0.60
CA THR A 353 -25.95 -13.27 -0.18
C THR A 353 -25.74 -13.15 1.31
N ALA A 354 -25.62 -14.31 1.97
CA ALA A 354 -25.37 -14.35 3.40
C ALA A 354 -23.99 -13.79 3.74
N ALA A 355 -23.91 -13.00 4.81
CA ALA A 355 -22.68 -12.34 5.27
C ALA A 355 -21.50 -13.30 5.46
N TYR A 356 -21.77 -14.57 5.86
CA TYR A 356 -20.70 -15.56 6.05
C TYR A 356 -20.03 -15.96 4.71
N LEU A 357 -20.76 -16.00 3.58
CA LEU A 357 -20.17 -16.30 2.27
C LEU A 357 -19.25 -15.16 1.82
N LEU A 358 -19.65 -13.91 2.07
CA LEU A 358 -18.82 -12.73 1.84
C LEU A 358 -17.52 -12.80 2.64
N MET A 359 -17.62 -13.12 3.94
CA MET A 359 -16.46 -13.26 4.82
C MET A 359 -15.55 -14.41 4.39
N ALA A 360 -16.12 -15.56 4.01
CA ALA A 360 -15.35 -16.72 3.57
C ALA A 360 -14.58 -16.44 2.28
N SER A 361 -15.21 -15.82 1.27
CA SER A 361 -14.55 -15.46 0.02
C SER A 361 -13.40 -14.49 0.22
N LEU A 362 -13.61 -13.44 1.03
CA LEU A 362 -12.57 -12.47 1.35
C LEU A 362 -11.46 -13.05 2.22
N GLY A 363 -11.79 -13.97 3.13
CA GLY A 363 -10.79 -14.68 3.92
C GLY A 363 -9.86 -15.53 3.06
N ILE A 364 -10.40 -16.27 2.09
CA ILE A 364 -9.64 -17.08 1.12
C ILE A 364 -8.81 -16.19 0.20
N LEU A 365 -9.41 -15.11 -0.32
CA LEU A 365 -8.72 -14.12 -1.14
C LEU A 365 -7.57 -13.48 -0.37
N GLY A 366 -7.81 -13.04 0.86
CA GLY A 366 -6.79 -12.50 1.75
C GLY A 366 -5.66 -13.49 2.03
N PHE A 367 -5.98 -14.75 2.33
CA PHE A 367 -5.00 -15.81 2.55
C PHE A 367 -4.09 -16.01 1.33
N GLY A 368 -4.65 -16.01 0.12
CA GLY A 368 -3.89 -16.07 -1.12
C GLY A 368 -2.97 -14.86 -1.28
N LEU A 369 -3.43 -13.65 -1.03
CA LEU A 369 -2.65 -12.42 -1.22
C LEU A 369 -1.56 -12.19 -0.18
N GLY A 370 -1.70 -12.73 1.03
CA GLY A 370 -0.90 -12.35 2.20
C GLY A 370 0.60 -12.59 2.07
N ALA A 371 1.03 -13.64 1.37
CA ALA A 371 2.43 -13.97 1.21
C ALA A 371 3.08 -13.39 -0.07
N ASN A 372 2.27 -12.89 -1.02
CA ASN A 372 2.76 -12.49 -2.33
C ASN A 372 3.88 -11.44 -2.27
N GLY A 373 3.73 -10.43 -1.42
CA GLY A 373 4.72 -9.36 -1.28
C GLY A 373 6.10 -9.87 -0.85
N THR A 374 6.14 -10.74 0.14
CA THR A 374 7.40 -11.31 0.67
C THR A 374 8.04 -12.32 -0.28
N ILE A 375 7.23 -13.18 -0.91
CA ILE A 375 7.72 -14.16 -1.89
C ILE A 375 8.25 -13.44 -3.13
N LEU A 376 7.52 -12.45 -3.65
CA LEU A 376 7.93 -11.67 -4.82
C LEU A 376 9.19 -10.86 -4.56
N MET A 377 9.34 -10.27 -3.35
CA MET A 377 10.57 -9.60 -2.96
C MET A 377 11.76 -10.55 -2.99
N LYS A 378 11.61 -11.76 -2.42
CA LYS A 378 12.66 -12.79 -2.45
C LYS A 378 13.00 -13.20 -3.88
N VAL A 379 12.00 -13.42 -4.74
CA VAL A 379 12.20 -13.77 -6.16
C VAL A 379 12.89 -12.62 -6.90
N CYS A 380 12.45 -11.40 -6.70
CA CYS A 380 12.94 -10.20 -7.33
C CYS A 380 14.43 -9.94 -7.01
N LEU A 381 14.83 -10.17 -5.77
CA LEU A 381 16.19 -9.95 -5.27
C LEU A 381 17.12 -11.14 -5.52
N SER A 382 16.59 -12.29 -5.96
CA SER A 382 17.40 -13.47 -6.23
C SER A 382 18.42 -13.21 -7.34
N GLY A 383 19.66 -13.64 -7.10
CA GLY A 383 20.78 -13.45 -8.04
C GLY A 383 21.28 -11.99 -8.14
N LEU A 384 20.99 -11.15 -7.15
CA LEU A 384 21.66 -9.86 -6.95
C LEU A 384 22.84 -10.01 -5.98
N SER A 385 23.95 -9.31 -6.26
CA SER A 385 25.05 -9.21 -5.29
C SER A 385 24.59 -8.43 -4.04
N GLN A 386 25.31 -8.59 -2.94
CA GLN A 386 24.99 -7.92 -1.67
C GLN A 386 24.98 -6.39 -1.80
N GLU A 387 25.86 -5.83 -2.64
CA GLU A 387 25.91 -4.40 -2.96
C GLU A 387 24.68 -3.93 -3.77
N GLN A 388 24.18 -4.79 -4.66
CA GLN A 388 23.02 -4.50 -5.50
C GLN A 388 21.69 -4.72 -4.78
N ALA A 389 21.67 -5.55 -3.73
CA ALA A 389 20.47 -5.90 -2.99
C ALA A 389 19.80 -4.68 -2.35
N GLY A 390 20.57 -3.72 -1.84
CA GLY A 390 20.06 -2.46 -1.28
C GLY A 390 19.26 -1.65 -2.29
N GLY A 391 19.85 -1.39 -3.47
CA GLY A 391 19.20 -0.68 -4.57
C GLY A 391 18.00 -1.45 -5.14
N GLY A 392 18.10 -2.78 -5.25
CA GLY A 392 17.00 -3.66 -5.67
C GLY A 392 15.81 -3.62 -4.73
N THR A 393 16.06 -3.64 -3.42
CA THR A 393 15.02 -3.55 -2.38
C THR A 393 14.30 -2.19 -2.42
N GLY A 394 15.06 -1.08 -2.58
CA GLY A 394 14.48 0.25 -2.72
C GLY A 394 13.60 0.38 -3.95
N THR A 395 14.07 -0.10 -5.10
CA THR A 395 13.30 -0.08 -6.35
C THR A 395 12.04 -0.97 -6.25
N TYR A 396 12.15 -2.16 -5.65
CA TYR A 396 10.99 -3.02 -5.39
C TYR A 396 9.97 -2.35 -4.48
N GLY A 397 10.43 -1.72 -3.39
CA GLY A 397 9.58 -0.98 -2.45
C GLY A 397 8.80 0.14 -3.11
N LEU A 398 9.46 0.91 -3.99
CA LEU A 398 8.83 1.96 -4.80
C LEU A 398 7.63 1.41 -5.60
N PHE A 399 7.88 0.35 -6.38
CA PHE A 399 6.82 -0.26 -7.19
C PHE A 399 5.70 -0.86 -6.34
N ARG A 400 6.02 -1.44 -5.18
CA ARG A 400 5.03 -1.95 -4.22
C ARG A 400 4.11 -0.84 -3.71
N ASP A 401 4.69 0.30 -3.35
CA ASP A 401 3.94 1.40 -2.75
C ASP A 401 3.06 2.14 -3.77
N ILE A 402 3.40 2.02 -5.07
CA ILE A 402 2.60 2.54 -6.19
C ILE A 402 1.51 1.55 -6.62
N ALA A 403 1.76 0.25 -6.53
CA ALA A 403 0.86 -0.79 -7.03
C ALA A 403 -0.53 -0.74 -6.38
N ALA A 404 -0.59 -0.51 -5.06
CA ALA A 404 -1.84 -0.44 -4.31
C ALA A 404 -2.73 0.74 -4.74
N PRO A 405 -2.27 2.02 -4.72
CA PRO A 405 -3.07 3.15 -5.19
C PRO A 405 -3.41 3.09 -6.68
N PHE A 406 -2.53 2.52 -7.51
CA PHE A 406 -2.85 2.29 -8.92
C PHE A 406 -4.05 1.34 -9.08
N GLY A 407 -4.08 0.24 -8.30
CA GLY A 407 -5.22 -0.67 -8.29
C GLY A 407 -6.52 0.01 -7.87
N VAL A 408 -6.49 0.84 -6.82
CA VAL A 408 -7.66 1.66 -6.42
C VAL A 408 -8.11 2.56 -7.57
N ALA A 409 -7.16 3.29 -8.19
CA ALA A 409 -7.46 4.21 -9.28
C ALA A 409 -8.09 3.53 -10.50
N VAL A 410 -7.79 2.25 -10.75
CA VAL A 410 -8.34 1.48 -11.88
C VAL A 410 -9.65 0.78 -11.52
N PHE A 411 -9.64 -0.03 -10.46
CA PHE A 411 -10.74 -0.97 -10.19
C PHE A 411 -11.90 -0.34 -9.41
N VAL A 412 -11.66 0.66 -8.56
CA VAL A 412 -12.75 1.26 -7.78
C VAL A 412 -13.69 2.06 -8.68
N PRO A 413 -13.22 2.97 -9.54
CA PRO A 413 -14.13 3.66 -10.46
C PRO A 413 -14.79 2.73 -11.49
N LEU A 414 -14.13 1.66 -11.95
CA LEU A 414 -14.76 0.63 -12.78
C LEU A 414 -16.00 0.04 -12.09
N PHE A 415 -15.89 -0.23 -10.81
CA PHE A 415 -16.99 -0.77 -10.01
C PHE A 415 -18.09 0.28 -9.76
N THR A 416 -17.71 1.45 -9.23
CA THR A 416 -18.67 2.49 -8.83
C THR A 416 -19.39 3.13 -10.01
N ASN A 417 -18.68 3.41 -11.12
CA ASN A 417 -19.30 3.97 -12.32
C ASN A 417 -20.27 2.98 -12.98
N ARG A 418 -19.98 1.67 -12.90
CA ARG A 418 -20.89 0.66 -13.41
C ARG A 418 -22.17 0.60 -12.57
N ILE A 419 -22.08 0.69 -11.25
CA ILE A 419 -23.24 0.80 -10.36
C ILE A 419 -24.08 2.02 -10.77
N ALA A 420 -23.44 3.20 -10.85
CA ALA A 420 -24.12 4.44 -11.21
C ALA A 420 -24.81 4.37 -12.58
N SER A 421 -24.16 3.78 -13.59
CA SER A 421 -24.73 3.62 -14.92
C SER A 421 -25.96 2.69 -14.95
N GLN A 422 -25.94 1.61 -14.16
CA GLN A 422 -27.07 0.67 -14.06
C GLN A 422 -28.25 1.27 -13.31
N ILE A 423 -27.99 2.01 -12.23
CA ILE A 423 -29.04 2.75 -11.52
C ILE A 423 -29.68 3.81 -12.44
N ALA A 424 -28.88 4.52 -13.23
CA ALA A 424 -29.38 5.48 -14.22
C ALA A 424 -30.24 4.83 -15.32
N GLN A 425 -30.06 3.54 -15.60
CA GLN A 425 -30.87 2.73 -16.50
C GLN A 425 -32.10 2.11 -15.83
N GLY A 426 -32.36 2.44 -14.56
CA GLY A 426 -33.53 1.97 -13.81
C GLY A 426 -33.34 0.67 -13.02
N ALA A 427 -32.09 0.18 -12.88
CA ALA A 427 -31.83 -0.99 -12.05
C ALA A 427 -31.94 -0.63 -10.56
N GLU A 428 -32.42 -1.58 -9.76
CA GLU A 428 -32.39 -1.47 -8.31
C GLU A 428 -30.93 -1.45 -7.80
N ALA A 429 -30.64 -0.62 -6.78
CA ALA A 429 -29.29 -0.37 -6.30
C ALA A 429 -28.56 -1.65 -5.87
N GLY A 430 -29.24 -2.57 -5.18
CA GLY A 430 -28.68 -3.87 -4.79
C GLY A 430 -28.35 -4.76 -5.99
N ALA A 431 -29.24 -4.85 -7.00
CA ALA A 431 -29.01 -5.61 -8.21
C ALA A 431 -27.85 -5.01 -9.04
N ALA A 432 -27.76 -3.68 -9.13
CA ALA A 432 -26.66 -2.99 -9.78
C ALA A 432 -25.31 -3.29 -9.12
N ALA A 433 -25.27 -3.32 -7.79
CA ALA A 433 -24.07 -3.67 -7.02
C ALA A 433 -23.63 -5.11 -7.28
N VAL A 434 -24.59 -6.08 -7.31
CA VAL A 434 -24.33 -7.48 -7.61
C VAL A 434 -23.78 -7.67 -9.03
N ALA A 435 -24.40 -7.08 -10.04
CA ALA A 435 -23.92 -7.17 -11.42
C ALA A 435 -22.52 -6.52 -11.59
N SER A 436 -22.24 -5.48 -10.81
CA SER A 436 -20.93 -4.81 -10.83
C SER A 436 -19.84 -5.64 -10.15
N ILE A 437 -20.14 -6.33 -9.01
CA ILE A 437 -19.16 -7.19 -8.35
C ILE A 437 -18.83 -8.43 -9.21
N HIS A 438 -19.79 -8.99 -9.92
CA HIS A 438 -19.53 -10.07 -10.87
C HIS A 438 -18.58 -9.65 -11.99
N SER A 439 -18.78 -8.45 -12.55
CA SER A 439 -17.91 -7.93 -13.60
C SER A 439 -16.51 -7.66 -13.08
N LEU A 440 -16.41 -7.14 -11.85
CA LEU A 440 -15.13 -6.96 -11.18
C LEU A 440 -14.44 -8.31 -10.96
N ALA A 441 -15.14 -9.30 -10.44
CA ALA A 441 -14.60 -10.63 -10.22
C ALA A 441 -14.05 -11.28 -11.50
N VAL A 442 -14.72 -11.11 -12.65
CA VAL A 442 -14.21 -11.57 -13.95
C VAL A 442 -12.92 -10.85 -14.32
N ALA A 443 -12.85 -9.52 -14.17
CA ALA A 443 -11.63 -8.75 -14.43
C ALA A 443 -10.48 -9.18 -13.52
N GLU A 444 -10.78 -9.46 -12.25
CA GLU A 444 -9.81 -9.94 -11.27
C GLU A 444 -9.29 -11.35 -11.60
N LEU A 445 -10.17 -12.25 -12.02
CA LEU A 445 -9.79 -13.60 -12.48
C LEU A 445 -8.87 -13.54 -13.70
N LEU A 446 -9.13 -12.62 -14.64
CA LEU A 446 -8.22 -12.40 -15.77
C LEU A 446 -6.84 -11.91 -15.27
N CYS A 447 -6.81 -10.96 -14.33
CA CYS A 447 -5.56 -10.49 -13.74
C CYS A 447 -4.80 -11.62 -13.02
N VAL A 448 -5.49 -12.47 -12.27
CA VAL A 448 -4.87 -13.64 -11.61
C VAL A 448 -4.35 -14.62 -12.68
N GLY A 449 -5.08 -14.86 -13.75
CA GLY A 449 -4.64 -15.68 -14.89
C GLY A 449 -3.34 -15.14 -15.52
N PHE A 450 -3.28 -13.83 -15.79
CA PHE A 450 -2.05 -13.18 -16.26
C PHE A 450 -0.91 -13.30 -15.23
N GLY A 451 -1.21 -13.16 -13.94
CA GLY A 451 -0.25 -13.39 -12.87
C GLY A 451 0.34 -14.78 -12.87
N ILE A 452 -0.50 -15.83 -13.03
CA ILE A 452 -0.06 -17.23 -13.14
C ILE A 452 0.79 -17.42 -14.39
N CYS A 453 0.40 -16.89 -15.55
CA CYS A 453 1.21 -16.93 -16.75
C CYS A 453 2.58 -16.28 -16.54
N ALA A 454 2.63 -15.13 -15.87
CA ALA A 454 3.88 -14.46 -15.55
C ALA A 454 4.75 -15.31 -14.59
N VAL A 455 4.15 -15.99 -13.61
CA VAL A 455 4.87 -16.93 -12.72
C VAL A 455 5.44 -18.11 -13.51
N LEU A 456 4.70 -18.64 -14.47
CA LEU A 456 5.19 -19.74 -15.32
C LEU A 456 6.40 -19.33 -16.15
N LEU A 457 6.49 -18.07 -16.56
CA LEU A 457 7.63 -17.51 -17.31
C LEU A 457 8.84 -17.19 -16.42
N LEU A 458 8.71 -17.21 -15.07
CA LEU A 458 9.86 -17.08 -14.18
C LEU A 458 10.80 -18.28 -14.32
N PRO A 459 12.12 -18.07 -14.33
CA PRO A 459 13.10 -19.16 -14.37
C PRO A 459 12.97 -20.04 -13.12
N GLN A 460 13.30 -21.31 -13.26
CA GLN A 460 13.37 -22.23 -12.12
C GLN A 460 14.50 -21.79 -11.19
N MET A 461 14.17 -21.54 -9.93
CA MET A 461 15.14 -21.21 -8.89
C MET A 461 15.59 -22.50 -8.24
N THR A 462 16.67 -23.11 -8.73
CA THR A 462 17.30 -24.27 -8.10
C THR A 462 17.91 -23.86 -6.76
N LYS A 463 17.57 -24.60 -5.70
CA LYS A 463 18.27 -24.54 -4.41
C LYS A 463 19.76 -24.81 -4.70
N GLY A 464 20.63 -23.83 -4.45
CA GLY A 464 22.06 -24.07 -4.33
C GLY A 464 22.95 -23.76 -5.54
N LYS A 465 22.68 -22.72 -6.34
CA LYS A 465 23.73 -22.01 -7.05
C LYS A 465 23.91 -20.63 -6.41
N GLU A 466 24.63 -20.60 -5.29
CA GLU A 466 25.47 -19.46 -4.98
C GLU A 466 26.31 -19.21 -6.22
N ALA A 467 26.03 -18.10 -6.90
CA ALA A 467 26.89 -17.69 -8.01
C ALA A 467 28.27 -17.37 -7.41
N ILE A 468 29.25 -18.22 -7.76
CA ILE A 468 30.66 -17.88 -7.75
C ILE A 468 30.89 -16.64 -8.60
#